data_ee3c866ef372ef4f7bf4ab9146d74d3a
#
_entry.id   ee3c866ef372ef4f7bf4ab9146d74d3a
#
_cell.length_a   1.000
_cell.length_b   1.000
_cell.length_c   1.000
_cell.angle_alpha   90.00
_cell.angle_beta   90.00
_cell.angle_gamma   90.00
#
_symmetry.space_group_name_H-M   'P 1'
#
loop_
_entity.id
_entity.type
_entity.pdbx_description
1 polymer ?
#
loop_
_entity_poly.entity_id
_entity_poly.type
_entity_poly.pdbx_seq_one_letter_code
_entity_poly.pdbx_strand_id
1 'polypeptide(L)'
;MISKFSTSYAITHRGAVRQLNEDAHVEINSHNLWVVADGMGGHEAGEVASQLVVDVLRAKIEELPLEKLEVSYIVEAIEDANRQLNEYSAQYLGSKTAGSTVTALFLKNNKYYVLWVGDSRAYMLRDGQLRQISRDHSQVNDLIDEGIISVEEAKTHPLSNVITRAVGVTEEVKVDVIQNEVKTGDIFLLCSDGLTGELSDEDICLSLEPSSIIDSGMALMHSSLVRGARDNVTCILIKYDESYAGNNSETFNIQDEATIPLFSR
;
A
#
# COMPACT_ATOMS: atom_id res chain seq x y z
N MET A 1 6.10 15.42 22.83
CA MET A 1 6.14 13.94 22.77
C MET A 1 4.91 13.50 22.02
N ILE A 2 5.06 13.06 20.78
CA ILE A 2 3.94 12.60 19.97
C ILE A 2 3.76 11.12 20.32
N SER A 3 2.66 10.80 20.99
CA SER A 3 2.28 9.42 21.27
C SER A 3 2.03 8.70 19.94
N LYS A 4 2.60 7.51 19.78
CA LYS A 4 2.29 6.63 18.66
C LYS A 4 0.84 6.16 18.81
N PHE A 5 -0.04 6.64 17.94
CA PHE A 5 -1.45 6.22 17.90
C PHE A 5 -1.73 5.11 16.88
N SER A 6 -0.70 4.54 16.28
CA SER A 6 -0.86 3.51 15.25
C SER A 6 0.15 2.39 15.39
N THR A 7 -0.31 1.18 15.09
CA THR A 7 0.54 0.00 14.88
C THR A 7 0.40 -0.42 13.43
N SER A 8 1.48 -0.90 12.83
CA SER A 8 1.47 -1.39 11.46
C SER A 8 2.13 -2.75 11.31
N TYR A 9 1.73 -3.47 10.27
CA TYR A 9 2.33 -4.72 9.84
C TYR A 9 2.35 -4.79 8.32
N ALA A 10 3.54 -4.92 7.76
CA ALA A 10 3.75 -5.05 6.32
C ALA A 10 4.21 -6.47 5.97
N ILE A 11 3.72 -6.98 4.85
CA ILE A 11 4.14 -8.26 4.29
C ILE A 11 4.14 -8.17 2.77
N THR A 12 5.17 -8.73 2.15
CA THR A 12 5.32 -8.81 0.70
C THR A 12 5.77 -10.20 0.27
N HIS A 13 5.30 -10.66 -0.88
CA HIS A 13 5.67 -11.94 -1.46
C HIS A 13 5.63 -11.87 -2.99
N ARG A 14 6.59 -12.52 -3.64
CA ARG A 14 6.66 -12.54 -5.12
C ARG A 14 5.50 -13.29 -5.82
N GLY A 15 4.58 -13.87 -5.06
CA GLY A 15 3.55 -14.76 -5.60
C GLY A 15 4.08 -16.16 -5.93
N ALA A 16 3.24 -16.97 -6.57
CA ALA A 16 3.55 -18.35 -6.94
C ALA A 16 4.07 -18.48 -8.38
N VAL A 17 3.84 -17.47 -9.23
CA VAL A 17 4.12 -17.52 -10.67
C VAL A 17 5.31 -16.63 -11.07
N ARG A 18 5.42 -15.44 -10.48
CA ARG A 18 6.47 -14.47 -10.82
C ARG A 18 7.85 -14.93 -10.34
N GLN A 19 8.91 -14.54 -11.05
CA GLN A 19 10.29 -14.83 -10.65
C GLN A 19 10.87 -13.73 -9.76
N LEU A 20 10.50 -12.48 -10.04
CA LEU A 20 10.90 -11.28 -9.30
C LEU A 20 9.72 -10.75 -8.51
N ASN A 21 10.02 -9.96 -7.50
CA ASN A 21 9.04 -9.15 -6.81
C ASN A 21 9.23 -7.70 -7.24
N GLU A 22 8.30 -7.21 -8.07
CA GLU A 22 8.30 -5.84 -8.58
C GLU A 22 7.51 -4.89 -7.68
N ASP A 23 6.91 -5.42 -6.58
CA ASP A 23 6.31 -4.60 -5.53
C ASP A 23 7.36 -4.08 -4.56
N ALA A 24 7.14 -2.87 -4.05
CA ALA A 24 7.89 -2.30 -2.95
C ALA A 24 6.96 -1.65 -1.91
N HIS A 25 7.44 -1.49 -0.68
CA HIS A 25 6.71 -0.79 0.36
C HIS A 25 7.63 -0.06 1.31
N VAL A 26 7.09 0.93 2.02
CA VAL A 26 7.79 1.60 3.10
C VAL A 26 6.86 1.97 4.23
N GLU A 27 7.35 1.76 5.45
CA GLU A 27 6.73 2.20 6.69
C GLU A 27 7.60 3.29 7.31
N ILE A 28 7.15 4.56 7.26
CA ILE A 28 7.81 5.69 7.93
C ILE A 28 7.02 6.01 9.19
N ASN A 29 7.10 5.08 10.15
CA ASN A 29 6.32 5.12 11.38
C ASN A 29 6.55 6.39 12.23
N SER A 30 7.76 6.99 12.15
CA SER A 30 8.07 8.27 12.79
C SER A 30 7.26 9.43 12.24
N HIS A 31 6.76 9.31 11.01
CA HIS A 31 5.99 10.33 10.29
C HIS A 31 4.55 9.92 10.03
N ASN A 32 4.10 8.77 10.55
CA ASN A 32 2.77 8.21 10.33
C ASN A 32 2.42 8.09 8.85
N LEU A 33 3.38 7.66 8.03
CA LEU A 33 3.24 7.47 6.59
C LEU A 33 3.59 6.03 6.21
N TRP A 34 2.71 5.41 5.44
CA TRP A 34 2.86 4.05 4.88
C TRP A 34 2.57 4.09 3.40
N VAL A 35 3.37 3.37 2.62
CA VAL A 35 3.29 3.41 1.15
C VAL A 35 3.46 2.00 0.59
N VAL A 36 2.63 1.66 -0.39
CA VAL A 36 2.78 0.50 -1.28
C VAL A 36 2.97 1.02 -2.70
N ALA A 37 3.86 0.40 -3.44
CA ALA A 37 4.17 0.68 -4.84
C ALA A 37 4.26 -0.64 -5.60
N ASP A 38 3.60 -0.73 -6.75
CA ASP A 38 3.59 -1.88 -7.66
C ASP A 38 4.26 -1.45 -8.96
N GLY A 39 5.37 -2.12 -9.28
CA GLY A 39 6.24 -1.74 -10.37
C GLY A 39 5.90 -2.44 -11.68
N MET A 40 5.98 -1.71 -12.77
CA MET A 40 5.78 -2.22 -14.12
C MET A 40 6.87 -1.74 -15.08
N GLY A 41 7.15 -2.53 -16.13
CA GLY A 41 8.13 -2.13 -17.17
C GLY A 41 8.82 -3.28 -17.87
N GLY A 42 8.55 -4.50 -17.43
CA GLY A 42 9.17 -5.73 -17.92
C GLY A 42 10.62 -5.92 -17.47
N HIS A 43 11.00 -7.19 -17.21
CA HIS A 43 12.30 -7.57 -16.64
C HIS A 43 12.52 -6.89 -15.27
N GLU A 44 13.70 -6.34 -15.04
CA GLU A 44 14.09 -5.68 -13.79
C GLU A 44 13.59 -4.22 -13.67
N ALA A 45 12.92 -3.69 -14.70
CA ALA A 45 12.52 -2.28 -14.71
C ALA A 45 11.36 -1.98 -13.75
N GLY A 46 10.45 -2.93 -13.53
CA GLY A 46 9.37 -2.80 -12.55
C GLY A 46 9.91 -2.74 -11.12
N GLU A 47 10.81 -3.66 -10.75
CA GLU A 47 11.46 -3.65 -9.43
C GLU A 47 12.19 -2.33 -9.16
N VAL A 48 12.95 -1.82 -10.14
CA VAL A 48 13.61 -0.52 -10.02
C VAL A 48 12.60 0.62 -9.87
N ALA A 49 11.47 0.56 -10.59
CA ALA A 49 10.47 1.61 -10.56
C ALA A 49 9.79 1.71 -9.18
N SER A 50 9.28 0.62 -8.66
CA SER A 50 8.63 0.61 -7.35
C SER A 50 9.60 0.95 -6.22
N GLN A 51 10.83 0.42 -6.27
CA GLN A 51 11.86 0.71 -5.29
C GLN A 51 12.25 2.19 -5.29
N LEU A 52 12.41 2.80 -6.48
CA LEU A 52 12.72 4.23 -6.59
C LEU A 52 11.60 5.10 -5.98
N VAL A 53 10.34 4.76 -6.23
CA VAL A 53 9.21 5.49 -5.64
C VAL A 53 9.29 5.49 -4.12
N VAL A 54 9.46 4.33 -3.49
CA VAL A 54 9.51 4.25 -2.02
C VAL A 54 10.76 4.88 -1.44
N ASP A 55 11.90 4.81 -2.13
CA ASP A 55 13.17 5.41 -1.68
C ASP A 55 13.13 6.94 -1.74
N VAL A 56 12.58 7.51 -2.81
CA VAL A 56 12.41 8.97 -2.93
C VAL A 56 11.46 9.50 -1.87
N LEU A 57 10.33 8.82 -1.64
CA LEU A 57 9.40 9.21 -0.57
C LEU A 57 10.09 9.13 0.80
N ARG A 58 10.78 8.03 1.09
CA ARG A 58 11.50 7.88 2.36
C ARG A 58 12.50 9.00 2.57
N ALA A 59 13.39 9.22 1.60
CA ALA A 59 14.44 10.23 1.72
C ALA A 59 13.87 11.62 1.98
N LYS A 60 12.87 12.03 1.20
CA LYS A 60 12.28 13.37 1.33
C LYS A 60 11.49 13.56 2.63
N ILE A 61 10.77 12.55 3.06
CA ILE A 61 9.91 12.65 4.23
C ILE A 61 10.74 12.58 5.53
N GLU A 62 11.76 11.72 5.61
CA GLU A 62 12.60 11.60 6.80
C GLU A 62 13.50 12.83 7.04
N GLU A 63 13.76 13.64 6.02
CA GLU A 63 14.48 14.93 6.17
C GLU A 63 13.66 16.01 6.86
N LEU A 64 12.33 15.86 6.93
CA LEU A 64 11.42 16.85 7.50
C LEU A 64 11.09 16.52 8.96
N PRO A 65 11.00 17.52 9.85
CA PRO A 65 10.33 17.30 11.13
C PRO A 65 8.85 16.96 10.91
N LEU A 66 8.32 15.99 11.68
CA LEU A 66 6.91 15.54 11.54
C LEU A 66 5.91 16.70 11.60
N GLU A 67 6.17 17.70 12.43
CA GLU A 67 5.28 18.86 12.60
C GLU A 67 5.14 19.69 11.32
N LYS A 68 6.18 19.67 10.47
CA LYS A 68 6.21 20.38 9.19
C LYS A 68 5.70 19.54 8.02
N LEU A 69 5.55 18.23 8.21
CA LEU A 69 5.07 17.37 7.13
C LEU A 69 3.60 17.67 6.85
N GLU A 70 3.30 18.08 5.62
CA GLU A 70 1.97 18.31 5.09
C GLU A 70 1.74 17.43 3.86
N VAL A 71 0.48 17.25 3.49
CA VAL A 71 0.09 16.44 2.32
C VAL A 71 0.78 16.90 1.04
N SER A 72 0.97 18.21 0.87
CA SER A 72 1.66 18.79 -0.29
C SER A 72 3.09 18.27 -0.45
N TYR A 73 3.83 18.07 0.64
CA TYR A 73 5.19 17.51 0.58
C TYR A 73 5.20 16.04 0.11
N ILE A 74 4.15 15.28 0.46
CA ILE A 74 4.01 13.88 -0.02
C ILE A 74 3.70 13.90 -1.52
N VAL A 75 2.82 14.81 -1.97
CA VAL A 75 2.54 15.00 -3.41
C VAL A 75 3.81 15.39 -4.15
N GLU A 76 4.56 16.39 -3.67
CA GLU A 76 5.84 16.82 -4.24
C GLU A 76 6.87 15.66 -4.29
N ALA A 77 6.88 14.78 -3.29
CA ALA A 77 7.75 13.60 -3.29
C ALA A 77 7.36 12.59 -4.38
N ILE A 78 6.06 12.38 -4.61
CA ILE A 78 5.56 11.51 -5.70
C ILE A 78 5.89 12.13 -7.07
N GLU A 79 5.71 13.44 -7.23
CA GLU A 79 6.07 14.16 -8.45
C GLU A 79 7.58 14.09 -8.73
N ASP A 80 8.40 14.15 -7.68
CA ASP A 80 9.85 13.98 -7.81
C ASP A 80 10.24 12.56 -8.23
N ALA A 81 9.59 11.55 -7.64
CA ALA A 81 9.76 10.16 -8.07
C ALA A 81 9.36 9.98 -9.55
N ASN A 82 8.27 10.62 -10.00
CA ASN A 82 7.85 10.62 -11.39
C ASN A 82 8.95 11.17 -12.31
N ARG A 83 9.54 12.32 -11.94
CA ARG A 83 10.61 12.94 -12.72
C ARG A 83 11.84 12.03 -12.80
N GLN A 84 12.27 11.46 -11.66
CA GLN A 84 13.42 10.57 -11.60
C GLN A 84 13.20 9.27 -12.39
N LEU A 85 11.99 8.71 -12.40
CA LEU A 85 11.68 7.53 -13.23
C LEU A 85 11.67 7.85 -14.72
N ASN A 86 11.19 9.03 -15.13
CA ASN A 86 11.28 9.47 -16.52
C ASN A 86 12.76 9.65 -16.96
N GLU A 87 13.59 10.22 -16.11
CA GLU A 87 15.03 10.36 -16.36
C GLU A 87 15.72 8.99 -16.46
N TYR A 88 15.40 8.07 -15.54
CA TYR A 88 15.90 6.69 -15.57
C TYR A 88 15.50 5.98 -16.89
N SER A 89 14.23 6.06 -17.27
CA SER A 89 13.72 5.45 -18.50
C SER A 89 14.45 6.00 -19.74
N ALA A 90 14.61 7.31 -19.82
CA ALA A 90 15.32 7.97 -20.93
C ALA A 90 16.80 7.59 -20.99
N GLN A 91 17.46 7.42 -19.84
CA GLN A 91 18.89 7.13 -19.77
C GLN A 91 19.20 5.64 -20.00
N TYR A 92 18.40 4.72 -19.46
CA TYR A 92 18.75 3.31 -19.38
C TYR A 92 17.86 2.37 -20.18
N LEU A 93 16.61 2.76 -20.50
CA LEU A 93 15.65 1.87 -21.13
C LEU A 93 15.39 2.15 -22.60
N GLY A 94 15.96 3.24 -23.14
CA GLY A 94 15.78 3.63 -24.54
C GLY A 94 14.34 4.01 -24.86
N SER A 95 13.63 3.13 -25.59
CA SER A 95 12.20 3.37 -25.94
C SER A 95 11.22 2.71 -24.98
N LYS A 96 11.70 2.02 -23.95
CA LYS A 96 10.85 1.39 -22.93
C LYS A 96 10.65 2.34 -21.73
N THR A 97 9.56 2.16 -21.03
CA THR A 97 9.20 2.95 -19.86
C THR A 97 9.16 2.07 -18.63
N ALA A 98 9.76 2.53 -17.54
CA ALA A 98 9.55 2.00 -16.21
C ALA A 98 8.49 2.86 -15.53
N GLY A 99 7.53 2.24 -14.85
CA GLY A 99 6.51 2.93 -14.11
C GLY A 99 6.16 2.20 -12.83
N SER A 100 5.43 2.87 -11.95
CA SER A 100 4.94 2.26 -10.72
C SER A 100 3.61 2.87 -10.31
N THR A 101 2.77 2.09 -9.66
CA THR A 101 1.71 2.64 -8.83
C THR A 101 2.30 3.28 -7.58
N VAL A 102 1.51 4.04 -6.87
CA VAL A 102 1.77 4.46 -5.49
C VAL A 102 0.44 4.58 -4.75
N THR A 103 0.36 3.99 -3.57
CA THR A 103 -0.77 4.18 -2.67
C THR A 103 -0.23 4.43 -1.27
N ALA A 104 -0.53 5.60 -0.72
CA ALA A 104 0.00 6.08 0.55
C ALA A 104 -1.12 6.41 1.53
N LEU A 105 -0.91 6.05 2.81
CA LEU A 105 -1.71 6.50 3.94
C LEU A 105 -0.86 7.41 4.83
N PHE A 106 -1.38 8.59 5.12
CA PHE A 106 -0.78 9.55 6.06
C PHE A 106 -1.78 9.90 7.16
N LEU A 107 -1.34 9.81 8.42
CA LEU A 107 -2.16 10.16 9.58
C LEU A 107 -1.62 11.43 10.25
N LYS A 108 -2.46 12.47 10.33
CA LYS A 108 -2.11 13.74 10.99
C LYS A 108 -3.37 14.43 11.54
N ASN A 109 -3.28 14.98 12.74
CA ASN A 109 -4.31 15.83 13.35
C ASN A 109 -5.72 15.19 13.35
N ASN A 110 -5.82 13.92 13.78
CA ASN A 110 -7.06 13.14 13.80
C ASN A 110 -7.72 12.97 12.42
N LYS A 111 -6.93 13.07 11.37
CA LYS A 111 -7.35 12.82 10.00
C LYS A 111 -6.47 11.77 9.37
N TYR A 112 -7.06 11.03 8.43
CA TYR A 112 -6.32 10.24 7.48
C TYR A 112 -6.35 10.91 6.12
N TYR A 113 -5.26 10.74 5.39
CA TYR A 113 -5.11 11.13 4.00
C TYR A 113 -4.68 9.90 3.23
N VAL A 114 -5.39 9.58 2.17
CA VAL A 114 -4.98 8.57 1.19
C VAL A 114 -4.61 9.29 -0.10
N LEU A 115 -3.40 9.04 -0.58
CA LEU A 115 -2.87 9.56 -1.82
C LEU A 115 -2.57 8.38 -2.73
N TRP A 116 -2.95 8.46 -4.02
CA TRP A 116 -2.67 7.34 -4.92
C TRP A 116 -2.53 7.75 -6.38
N VAL A 117 -1.79 6.92 -7.11
CA VAL A 117 -1.67 6.88 -8.57
C VAL A 117 -1.61 5.41 -8.98
N GLY A 118 -2.51 4.95 -9.84
CA GLY A 118 -2.60 3.56 -10.28
C GLY A 118 -3.81 2.83 -9.71
N ASP A 119 -3.71 1.52 -9.61
CA ASP A 119 -4.76 0.58 -9.21
C ASP A 119 -4.43 -0.23 -7.93
N SER A 120 -3.27 0.01 -7.32
CA SER A 120 -3.05 -0.39 -5.93
C SER A 120 -4.04 0.30 -5.01
N ARG A 121 -4.59 -0.42 -4.04
CA ARG A 121 -5.76 0.03 -3.31
C ARG A 121 -5.49 0.38 -1.86
N ALA A 122 -6.30 1.31 -1.35
CA ALA A 122 -6.45 1.61 0.06
C ALA A 122 -7.87 1.28 0.51
N TYR A 123 -7.98 0.52 1.59
CA TYR A 123 -9.23 0.17 2.25
C TYR A 123 -9.24 0.65 3.69
N MET A 124 -10.43 0.78 4.26
CA MET A 124 -10.66 1.02 5.69
C MET A 124 -11.74 0.06 6.20
N LEU A 125 -11.42 -0.65 7.27
CA LEU A 125 -12.41 -1.37 8.09
C LEU A 125 -12.79 -0.49 9.27
N ARG A 126 -14.05 -0.13 9.37
CA ARG A 126 -14.65 0.63 10.47
C ARG A 126 -16.00 0.01 10.85
N ASP A 127 -16.21 -0.25 12.11
CA ASP A 127 -17.47 -0.81 12.64
C ASP A 127 -17.86 -2.12 11.91
N GLY A 128 -16.89 -2.96 11.57
CA GLY A 128 -17.07 -4.23 10.84
C GLY A 128 -17.40 -4.09 9.35
N GLN A 129 -17.34 -2.88 8.80
CA GLN A 129 -17.58 -2.62 7.38
C GLN A 129 -16.29 -2.26 6.66
N LEU A 130 -15.93 -3.06 5.65
CA LEU A 130 -14.82 -2.76 4.74
C LEU A 130 -15.29 -1.78 3.66
N ARG A 131 -14.49 -0.77 3.40
CA ARG A 131 -14.72 0.20 2.33
C ARG A 131 -13.42 0.49 1.60
N GLN A 132 -13.43 0.37 0.29
CA GLN A 132 -12.36 0.90 -0.55
C GLN A 132 -12.39 2.43 -0.50
N ILE A 133 -11.22 3.05 -0.23
CA ILE A 133 -11.07 4.51 -0.13
C ILE A 133 -10.57 5.07 -1.47
N SER A 134 -9.53 4.44 -2.03
CA SER A 134 -9.00 4.81 -3.34
C SER A 134 -9.94 4.37 -4.46
N ARG A 135 -9.84 5.01 -5.62
CA ARG A 135 -10.48 4.56 -6.84
C ARG A 135 -9.42 4.25 -7.88
N ASP A 136 -9.40 3.02 -8.38
CA ASP A 136 -8.39 2.57 -9.31
C ASP A 136 -8.38 3.44 -10.58
N HIS A 137 -7.19 3.88 -11.00
CA HIS A 137 -6.97 4.51 -12.30
C HIS A 137 -6.85 3.41 -13.36
N SER A 138 -7.98 2.87 -13.75
CA SER A 138 -8.08 1.77 -14.71
C SER A 138 -9.04 2.09 -15.84
N GLN A 139 -8.79 1.51 -17.00
CA GLN A 139 -9.63 1.75 -18.18
C GLN A 139 -11.08 1.30 -17.95
N VAL A 140 -11.30 0.26 -17.16
CA VAL A 140 -12.66 -0.18 -16.83
C VAL A 140 -13.41 0.83 -15.97
N ASN A 141 -12.72 1.52 -15.05
CA ASN A 141 -13.34 2.58 -14.27
C ASN A 141 -13.69 3.81 -15.12
N ASP A 142 -12.84 4.14 -16.10
CA ASP A 142 -13.15 5.21 -17.06
C ASP A 142 -14.39 4.86 -17.89
N LEU A 143 -14.52 3.60 -18.36
CA LEU A 143 -15.70 3.11 -19.09
C LEU A 143 -16.97 3.09 -18.23
N ILE A 144 -16.86 2.80 -16.93
CA ILE A 144 -17.99 2.89 -15.99
C ILE A 144 -18.45 4.34 -15.84
N ASP A 145 -17.51 5.29 -15.68
CA ASP A 145 -17.82 6.71 -15.52
C ASP A 145 -18.48 7.30 -16.77
N GLU A 146 -18.12 6.82 -17.95
CA GLU A 146 -18.73 7.17 -19.22
C GLU A 146 -20.09 6.46 -19.43
N GLY A 147 -20.47 5.54 -18.54
CA GLY A 147 -21.72 4.77 -18.64
C GLY A 147 -21.71 3.73 -19.77
N ILE A 148 -20.53 3.34 -20.25
CA ILE A 148 -20.37 2.37 -21.36
C ILE A 148 -20.54 0.94 -20.85
N ILE A 149 -20.02 0.64 -19.65
CA ILE A 149 -20.16 -0.66 -19.00
C ILE A 149 -20.68 -0.50 -17.56
N SER A 150 -21.32 -1.53 -17.05
CA SER A 150 -21.70 -1.62 -15.64
C SER A 150 -20.53 -2.08 -14.76
N VAL A 151 -20.64 -1.90 -13.43
CA VAL A 151 -19.67 -2.40 -12.45
C VAL A 151 -19.51 -3.92 -12.53
N GLU A 152 -20.60 -4.65 -12.84
CA GLU A 152 -20.53 -6.11 -12.95
C GLU A 152 -19.78 -6.54 -14.22
N GLU A 153 -19.99 -5.86 -15.34
CA GLU A 153 -19.27 -6.13 -16.59
C GLU A 153 -17.78 -5.83 -16.48
N ALA A 154 -17.40 -4.82 -15.69
CA ALA A 154 -16.01 -4.44 -15.47
C ALA A 154 -15.18 -5.57 -14.83
N LYS A 155 -15.77 -6.38 -13.94
CA LYS A 155 -15.08 -7.47 -13.22
C LYS A 155 -14.47 -8.52 -14.14
N THR A 156 -15.08 -8.75 -15.30
CA THR A 156 -14.63 -9.77 -16.27
C THR A 156 -14.17 -9.14 -17.60
N HIS A 157 -14.04 -7.84 -17.63
CA HIS A 157 -13.69 -7.13 -18.84
C HIS A 157 -12.23 -7.39 -19.25
N PRO A 158 -11.91 -7.58 -20.56
CA PRO A 158 -10.54 -7.81 -21.01
C PRO A 158 -9.53 -6.72 -20.64
N LEU A 159 -10.02 -5.50 -20.36
CA LEU A 159 -9.21 -4.35 -19.98
C LEU A 159 -9.18 -4.10 -18.45
N SER A 160 -9.62 -5.07 -17.64
CA SER A 160 -9.67 -4.92 -16.17
C SER A 160 -8.33 -4.57 -15.54
N ASN A 161 -7.23 -5.08 -16.11
CA ASN A 161 -5.88 -4.87 -15.61
C ASN A 161 -5.12 -3.77 -16.39
N VAL A 162 -5.81 -2.94 -17.16
CA VAL A 162 -5.18 -1.83 -17.89
C VAL A 162 -5.29 -0.57 -17.08
N ILE A 163 -4.15 -0.16 -16.49
CA ILE A 163 -4.06 1.08 -15.73
C ILE A 163 -3.97 2.28 -16.70
N THR A 164 -4.58 3.39 -16.31
CA THR A 164 -4.61 4.63 -17.09
C THR A 164 -3.66 5.70 -16.53
N ARG A 165 -3.11 5.48 -15.35
CA ARG A 165 -2.21 6.42 -14.70
C ARG A 165 -1.17 5.69 -13.85
N ALA A 166 0.11 6.06 -13.99
CA ALA A 166 1.22 5.55 -13.18
C ALA A 166 2.34 6.58 -13.06
N VAL A 167 3.13 6.48 -12.00
CA VAL A 167 4.35 7.28 -11.77
C VAL A 167 5.41 6.84 -12.78
N GLY A 168 6.11 7.78 -13.43
CA GLY A 168 7.18 7.51 -14.40
C GLY A 168 6.72 7.28 -15.85
N VAL A 169 5.42 7.43 -16.14
CA VAL A 169 4.86 7.16 -17.48
C VAL A 169 4.59 8.44 -18.26
N THR A 170 4.22 9.50 -17.59
CA THR A 170 3.92 10.80 -18.20
C THR A 170 4.84 11.88 -17.65
N GLU A 171 5.02 12.98 -18.36
CA GLU A 171 5.86 14.09 -17.92
C GLU A 171 5.37 14.64 -16.57
N GLU A 172 4.07 14.84 -16.44
CA GLU A 172 3.43 15.24 -15.20
C GLU A 172 2.53 14.11 -14.69
N VAL A 173 2.57 13.83 -13.38
CA VAL A 173 1.69 12.87 -12.72
C VAL A 173 0.65 13.59 -11.88
N LYS A 174 -0.61 13.21 -12.02
CA LYS A 174 -1.69 13.71 -11.18
C LYS A 174 -1.93 12.73 -10.04
N VAL A 175 -1.67 13.18 -8.81
CA VAL A 175 -1.93 12.43 -7.59
C VAL A 175 -3.36 12.72 -7.13
N ASP A 176 -4.16 11.68 -6.94
CA ASP A 176 -5.47 11.83 -6.31
C ASP A 176 -5.33 11.75 -4.80
N VAL A 177 -6.10 12.58 -4.08
CA VAL A 177 -6.04 12.70 -2.63
C VAL A 177 -7.45 12.72 -2.04
N ILE A 178 -7.66 11.92 -1.01
CA ILE A 178 -8.88 11.97 -0.19
C ILE A 178 -8.51 12.15 1.28
N GLN A 179 -9.33 12.86 2.03
CA GLN A 179 -9.15 13.05 3.47
C GLN A 179 -10.46 12.86 4.21
N ASN A 180 -10.36 12.29 5.42
CA ASN A 180 -11.47 12.19 6.35
C ASN A 180 -10.95 12.08 7.79
N GLU A 181 -11.87 12.09 8.75
CA GLU A 181 -11.55 11.86 10.16
C GLU A 181 -11.20 10.39 10.41
N VAL A 182 -10.12 10.15 11.17
CA VAL A 182 -9.78 8.84 11.69
C VAL A 182 -10.42 8.62 13.05
N LYS A 183 -10.84 7.39 13.35
CA LYS A 183 -11.42 6.99 14.63
C LYS A 183 -10.64 5.84 15.25
N THR A 184 -10.58 5.83 16.57
CA THR A 184 -10.01 4.69 17.32
C THR A 184 -10.68 3.38 16.89
N GLY A 185 -9.85 2.39 16.58
CA GLY A 185 -10.28 1.09 16.10
C GLY A 185 -10.33 0.97 14.57
N ASP A 186 -10.13 2.05 13.82
CA ASP A 186 -10.00 1.96 12.36
C ASP A 186 -8.81 1.09 11.97
N ILE A 187 -9.02 0.20 11.02
CA ILE A 187 -7.95 -0.57 10.39
C ILE A 187 -7.88 -0.17 8.92
N PHE A 188 -6.72 0.27 8.49
CA PHE A 188 -6.44 0.54 7.08
C PHE A 188 -5.66 -0.62 6.48
N LEU A 189 -5.93 -0.90 5.21
CA LEU A 189 -5.18 -1.85 4.40
C LEU A 189 -4.73 -1.11 3.13
N LEU A 190 -3.43 -1.08 2.88
CA LEU A 190 -2.84 -0.72 1.59
C LEU A 190 -2.38 -2.02 0.92
N CYS A 191 -2.67 -2.20 -0.36
CA CYS A 191 -2.25 -3.41 -1.07
C CYS A 191 -2.03 -3.17 -2.57
N SER A 192 -1.15 -3.99 -3.17
CA SER A 192 -1.03 -4.12 -4.62
C SER A 192 -2.20 -4.92 -5.21
N ASP A 193 -2.33 -4.89 -6.53
CA ASP A 193 -3.39 -5.56 -7.27
C ASP A 193 -3.32 -7.08 -7.17
N GLY A 194 -2.14 -7.66 -6.91
CA GLY A 194 -2.00 -9.10 -6.71
C GLY A 194 -2.75 -9.64 -5.50
N LEU A 195 -3.06 -8.81 -4.48
CA LEU A 195 -3.96 -9.19 -3.41
C LEU A 195 -5.41 -9.22 -3.90
N THR A 196 -5.86 -8.14 -4.52
CA THR A 196 -7.26 -7.96 -4.95
C THR A 196 -7.60 -8.71 -6.22
N GLY A 197 -6.60 -9.14 -6.98
CA GLY A 197 -6.75 -10.09 -8.09
C GLY A 197 -7.10 -11.51 -7.64
N GLU A 198 -6.78 -11.87 -6.40
CA GLU A 198 -7.07 -13.20 -5.84
C GLU A 198 -8.19 -13.16 -4.77
N LEU A 199 -8.37 -12.07 -4.06
CA LEU A 199 -9.34 -11.95 -2.95
C LEU A 199 -10.40 -10.91 -3.28
N SER A 200 -11.67 -11.29 -3.07
CA SER A 200 -12.78 -10.34 -3.10
C SER A 200 -12.78 -9.44 -1.85
N ASP A 201 -13.51 -8.32 -1.89
CA ASP A 201 -13.69 -7.44 -0.74
C ASP A 201 -14.30 -8.19 0.46
N GLU A 202 -15.16 -9.19 0.21
CA GLU A 202 -15.72 -10.05 1.26
C GLU A 202 -14.64 -10.93 1.89
N ASP A 203 -13.76 -11.57 1.10
CA ASP A 203 -12.63 -12.35 1.60
C ASP A 203 -11.67 -11.50 2.43
N ILE A 204 -11.38 -10.28 1.96
CA ILE A 204 -10.54 -9.32 2.67
C ILE A 204 -11.19 -8.97 4.01
N CYS A 205 -12.47 -8.60 4.00
CA CYS A 205 -13.20 -8.25 5.22
C CYS A 205 -13.18 -9.38 6.26
N LEU A 206 -13.41 -10.61 5.83
CA LEU A 206 -13.37 -11.80 6.70
C LEU A 206 -11.97 -12.12 7.25
N SER A 207 -10.93 -11.71 6.55
CA SER A 207 -9.54 -11.91 6.99
C SER A 207 -9.05 -10.86 7.98
N LEU A 208 -9.76 -9.73 8.11
CA LEU A 208 -9.35 -8.65 9.00
C LEU A 208 -9.85 -8.90 10.43
N GLU A 209 -8.93 -9.28 11.32
CA GLU A 209 -9.20 -9.49 12.73
C GLU A 209 -8.75 -8.27 13.55
N PRO A 210 -9.68 -7.52 14.17
CA PRO A 210 -9.35 -6.28 14.89
C PRO A 210 -8.41 -6.47 16.08
N SER A 211 -8.31 -7.68 16.63
CA SER A 211 -7.42 -7.98 17.75
C SER A 211 -5.95 -8.17 17.33
N SER A 212 -5.69 -8.57 16.07
CA SER A 212 -4.34 -8.85 15.57
C SER A 212 -4.18 -8.51 14.09
N ILE A 213 -3.55 -7.37 13.81
CA ILE A 213 -3.21 -7.00 12.42
C ILE A 213 -2.13 -7.91 11.82
N ILE A 214 -1.30 -8.55 12.65
CA ILE A 214 -0.30 -9.52 12.20
C ILE A 214 -1.00 -10.76 11.65
N ASP A 215 -1.94 -11.33 12.43
CA ASP A 215 -2.69 -12.51 11.98
C ASP A 215 -3.54 -12.18 10.75
N SER A 216 -4.12 -10.99 10.69
CA SER A 216 -4.83 -10.49 9.52
C SER A 216 -3.96 -10.45 8.26
N GLY A 217 -2.76 -9.86 8.36
CA GLY A 217 -1.83 -9.79 7.23
C GLY A 217 -1.34 -11.17 6.79
N MET A 218 -1.07 -12.05 7.72
CA MET A 218 -0.71 -13.45 7.43
C MET A 218 -1.87 -14.21 6.78
N ALA A 219 -3.11 -14.00 7.24
CA ALA A 219 -4.31 -14.63 6.66
C ALA A 219 -4.56 -14.15 5.23
N LEU A 220 -4.43 -12.85 4.96
CA LEU A 220 -4.54 -12.28 3.62
C LEU A 220 -3.49 -12.87 2.67
N MET A 221 -2.22 -12.85 3.08
CA MET A 221 -1.12 -13.42 2.29
C MET A 221 -1.32 -14.91 2.02
N HIS A 222 -1.62 -15.70 3.06
CA HIS A 222 -1.85 -17.13 2.91
C HIS A 222 -3.04 -17.43 1.99
N SER A 223 -4.15 -16.71 2.15
CA SER A 223 -5.34 -16.88 1.31
C SER A 223 -5.05 -16.56 -0.16
N SER A 224 -4.28 -15.52 -0.43
CA SER A 224 -3.84 -15.18 -1.78
C SER A 224 -2.96 -16.28 -2.39
N LEU A 225 -1.96 -16.78 -1.64
CA LEU A 225 -1.06 -17.84 -2.09
C LEU A 225 -1.80 -19.14 -2.38
N VAL A 226 -2.77 -19.53 -1.55
CA VAL A 226 -3.59 -20.74 -1.75
C VAL A 226 -4.46 -20.63 -3.01
N ARG A 227 -4.89 -19.41 -3.39
CA ARG A 227 -5.66 -19.16 -4.61
C ARG A 227 -4.81 -19.04 -5.87
N GLY A 228 -3.50 -19.06 -5.71
CA GLY A 228 -2.58 -19.11 -6.84
C GLY A 228 -1.60 -17.95 -6.94
N ALA A 229 -1.88 -16.81 -6.31
CA ALA A 229 -1.04 -15.61 -6.28
C ALA A 229 -0.27 -15.41 -7.60
N ARG A 230 -1.01 -15.14 -8.67
CA ARG A 230 -0.46 -15.06 -10.04
C ARG A 230 0.48 -13.87 -10.22
N ASP A 231 0.35 -12.88 -9.34
CA ASP A 231 1.21 -11.71 -9.29
C ASP A 231 1.94 -11.57 -7.96
N ASN A 232 2.80 -10.56 -7.85
CA ASN A 232 3.39 -10.11 -6.59
C ASN A 232 2.28 -9.66 -5.66
N VAL A 233 2.41 -9.93 -4.37
CA VAL A 233 1.39 -9.60 -3.37
C VAL A 233 2.05 -8.83 -2.26
N THR A 234 1.63 -7.59 -2.07
CA THR A 234 2.12 -6.72 -1.01
C THR A 234 0.95 -6.10 -0.28
N CYS A 235 1.01 -6.10 1.04
CA CYS A 235 0.04 -5.36 1.85
C CYS A 235 0.64 -4.78 3.12
N ILE A 236 0.09 -3.65 3.56
CA ILE A 236 0.36 -3.03 4.85
C ILE A 236 -0.97 -2.87 5.57
N LEU A 237 -1.04 -3.37 6.78
CA LEU A 237 -2.15 -3.15 7.70
C LEU A 237 -1.75 -2.12 8.73
N ILE A 238 -2.61 -1.14 8.97
CA ILE A 238 -2.38 -0.07 9.95
C ILE A 238 -3.61 0.04 10.84
N LYS A 239 -3.45 -0.17 12.13
CA LYS A 239 -4.51 0.05 13.13
C LYS A 239 -4.27 1.36 13.86
N TYR A 240 -5.29 2.20 13.87
CA TYR A 240 -5.30 3.44 14.65
C TYR A 240 -5.93 3.19 16.03
N ASP A 241 -5.19 3.54 17.10
CA ASP A 241 -5.66 3.38 18.47
C ASP A 241 -5.24 4.58 19.33
N GLU A 242 -6.20 5.38 19.75
CA GLU A 242 -5.98 6.59 20.54
C GLU A 242 -5.66 6.30 22.02
N SER A 243 -5.88 5.07 22.49
CA SER A 243 -5.79 4.70 23.91
C SER A 243 -4.37 4.63 24.48
N TYR A 244 -3.33 4.75 23.68
CA TYR A 244 -1.93 4.73 24.13
C TYR A 244 -1.43 6.06 24.73
N ALA A 245 -2.26 7.06 24.87
CA ALA A 245 -1.90 8.38 25.42
C ALA A 245 -1.94 8.49 26.95
N GLY A 246 -2.23 7.42 27.68
CA GLY A 246 -2.31 7.47 29.15
C GLY A 246 -1.89 6.18 29.84
N ASN A 247 -0.75 6.22 30.52
CA ASN A 247 -0.19 5.24 31.45
C ASN A 247 0.28 3.90 30.85
N ASN A 248 1.60 3.77 30.62
CA ASN A 248 2.38 2.78 31.35
C ASN A 248 3.86 2.84 30.98
N SER A 249 4.67 3.26 31.94
CA SER A 249 6.04 2.80 32.10
C SER A 249 6.02 1.34 32.60
N GLU A 250 5.53 0.42 31.80
CA GLU A 250 5.81 -0.99 31.93
C GLU A 250 6.86 -1.37 30.91
N THR A 251 8.11 -1.33 31.38
CA THR A 251 9.21 -2.03 30.73
C THR A 251 8.87 -3.51 30.67
N PHE A 252 8.52 -3.99 29.47
CA PHE A 252 8.54 -5.43 29.21
C PHE A 252 9.99 -5.91 29.32
N ASN A 253 10.34 -6.46 30.45
CA ASN A 253 11.54 -7.27 30.61
C ASN A 253 11.31 -8.57 29.87
N ILE A 254 11.90 -8.66 28.66
CA ILE A 254 12.03 -9.94 27.96
C ILE A 254 13.17 -10.70 28.70
N GLN A 255 12.83 -11.39 29.76
CA GLN A 255 13.57 -12.49 30.33
C GLN A 255 12.57 -13.59 30.63
N ASP A 256 12.28 -14.39 29.61
CA ASP A 256 11.91 -15.79 29.79
C ASP A 256 12.27 -16.53 28.49
N GLU A 257 13.41 -17.18 28.55
CA GLU A 257 13.83 -18.21 27.63
C GLU A 257 12.86 -19.40 27.76
N ALA A 258 11.85 -19.46 26.91
CA ALA A 258 11.11 -20.69 26.71
C ALA A 258 11.85 -21.54 25.68
N THR A 259 12.74 -22.38 26.12
CA THR A 259 13.34 -23.46 25.36
C THR A 259 12.24 -24.44 24.92
N ILE A 260 11.93 -24.49 23.61
CA ILE A 260 11.09 -25.53 23.04
C ILE A 260 11.92 -26.82 23.01
N PRO A 261 11.49 -27.92 23.66
CA PRO A 261 12.24 -29.18 23.59
C PRO A 261 12.11 -29.75 22.16
N LEU A 262 13.24 -29.96 21.51
CA LEU A 262 13.35 -30.76 20.31
C LEU A 262 13.02 -32.21 20.66
N PHE A 263 11.91 -32.72 20.13
CA PHE A 263 11.62 -34.15 20.18
C PHE A 263 12.70 -34.90 19.40
N SER A 264 13.53 -35.64 20.11
CA SER A 264 14.37 -36.69 19.56
C SER A 264 13.50 -37.94 19.35
N ARG A 265 13.38 -38.32 18.11
CA ARG A 265 12.87 -39.47 17.37
C ARG A 265 11.55 -39.27 16.69
#